data_522ea387894822157c833392fd55f1f6
#
_entry.id   522ea387894822157c833392fd55f1f6
#
_cell.length_a   1.000
_cell.length_b   1.000
_cell.length_c   1.000
_cell.angle_alpha   90.00
_cell.angle_beta   90.00
_cell.angle_gamma   90.00
#
_symmetry.space_group_name_H-M   'P 1'
#
loop_
_entity.id
_entity.type
_entity.pdbx_description
1 polymer ?
#
loop_
_entity_poly.entity_id
_entity_poly.type
_entity_poly.pdbx_seq_one_letter_code
_entity_poly.pdbx_strand_id
1 'polypeptide(L)'
;MAEILAALILFPLMLLVFLIFRPKEEGTLQERNNNPELNTNNIDLHNKRLDEFGQSKFRNDMYYIGPKGGCYYYNSYGRKTYV
;
A
#
# COMPACT_ATOMS: atom_id res chain seq x y z
N MET A 1 0.94 35.86 -18.26
CA MET A 1 1.88 35.86 -17.11
C MET A 1 1.26 35.36 -15.82
N ALA A 2 0.07 35.82 -15.46
CA ALA A 2 -0.62 35.34 -14.25
C ALA A 2 -0.94 33.84 -14.26
N GLU A 3 -1.23 33.27 -15.42
CA GLU A 3 -1.51 31.84 -15.60
C GLU A 3 -0.28 30.96 -15.36
N ILE A 4 0.90 31.42 -15.75
CA ILE A 4 2.15 30.70 -15.53
C ILE A 4 2.52 30.69 -14.04
N LEU A 5 2.28 31.80 -13.33
CA LEU A 5 2.51 31.88 -11.89
C LEU A 5 1.59 30.98 -11.11
N ALA A 6 0.31 30.88 -11.50
CA ALA A 6 -0.65 29.98 -10.85
C ALA A 6 -0.24 28.50 -11.04
N ALA A 7 0.22 28.12 -12.22
CA ALA A 7 0.70 26.76 -12.47
C ALA A 7 1.95 26.42 -11.64
N LEU A 8 2.87 27.37 -11.46
CA LEU A 8 4.06 27.19 -10.64
C LEU A 8 3.76 27.03 -9.15
N ILE A 9 2.66 27.61 -8.64
CA ILE A 9 2.23 27.47 -7.25
C ILE A 9 1.46 26.17 -7.04
N LEU A 10 0.61 25.78 -7.98
CA LEU A 10 -0.22 24.57 -7.90
C LEU A 10 0.60 23.28 -7.93
N PHE A 11 1.66 23.22 -8.76
CA PHE A 11 2.48 22.03 -8.91
C PHE A 11 3.18 21.60 -7.60
N PRO A 12 3.86 22.50 -6.86
CA PRO A 12 4.45 22.13 -5.57
C PRO A 12 3.43 21.75 -4.51
N LEU A 13 2.21 22.34 -4.52
CA LEU A 13 1.13 22.00 -3.60
C LEU A 13 0.61 20.58 -3.85
N MET A 14 0.47 20.17 -5.11
CA MET A 14 0.06 18.81 -5.47
C MET A 14 1.11 17.78 -5.04
N LEU A 15 2.40 18.08 -5.19
CA LEU A 15 3.49 17.23 -4.72
C LEU A 15 3.46 17.06 -3.20
N LEU A 16 3.20 18.13 -2.46
CA LEU A 16 3.10 18.11 -1.00
C LEU A 16 1.94 17.25 -0.52
N VAL A 17 0.78 17.36 -1.16
CA VAL A 17 -0.39 16.54 -0.88
C VAL A 17 -0.10 15.06 -1.15
N PHE A 18 0.56 14.76 -2.26
CA PHE A 18 0.95 13.40 -2.62
C PHE A 18 1.89 12.78 -1.57
N LEU A 19 2.86 13.55 -1.05
CA LEU A 19 3.77 13.09 0.01
C LEU A 19 3.06 12.86 1.34
N ILE A 20 2.04 13.68 1.68
CA ILE A 20 1.27 13.56 2.91
C ILE A 20 0.38 12.30 2.91
N PHE A 21 -0.25 11.99 1.77
CA PHE A 21 -1.15 10.84 1.62
C PHE A 21 -0.44 9.54 1.19
N ARG A 22 0.88 9.57 1.10
CA ARG A 22 1.67 8.37 0.78
C ARG A 22 1.49 7.31 1.87
N PRO A 23 1.25 6.03 1.51
CA PRO A 23 1.19 4.95 2.50
C PRO A 23 2.48 4.88 3.31
N LYS A 24 2.35 4.69 4.63
CA LYS A 24 3.49 4.65 5.55
C LYS A 24 3.67 3.25 6.12
N GLU A 25 4.92 2.88 6.38
CA GLU A 25 5.25 1.70 7.16
C GLU A 25 4.67 1.85 8.57
N GLU A 26 3.92 0.86 9.03
CA GLU A 26 3.33 0.84 10.36
C GLU A 26 4.19 0.02 11.33
N GLY A 27 4.37 0.54 12.55
CA GLY A 27 5.15 -0.15 13.58
C GLY A 27 6.65 -0.22 13.28
N THR A 28 7.35 -1.04 14.06
CA THR A 28 8.78 -1.32 13.84
C THR A 28 8.97 -2.43 12.80
N LEU A 29 10.19 -2.59 12.29
CA LEU A 29 10.51 -3.68 11.37
C LEU A 29 10.21 -5.05 11.98
N GLN A 30 10.53 -5.24 13.27
CA GLN A 30 10.27 -6.48 13.99
C GLN A 30 8.76 -6.74 14.10
N GLU A 31 7.97 -5.71 14.43
CA GLU A 31 6.52 -5.83 14.49
C GLU A 31 5.93 -6.18 13.12
N ARG A 32 6.41 -5.53 12.06
CA ARG A 32 5.97 -5.83 10.69
C ARG A 32 6.31 -7.25 10.27
N ASN A 33 7.45 -7.78 10.69
CA ASN A 33 7.83 -9.17 10.41
C ASN A 33 6.90 -10.19 11.07
N ASN A 34 6.31 -9.83 12.22
CA ASN A 34 5.48 -10.73 13.03
C ASN A 34 3.97 -10.49 12.86
N ASN A 35 3.57 -9.37 12.28
CA ASN A 35 2.16 -9.01 12.13
C ASN A 35 1.85 -8.59 10.69
N PRO A 36 1.15 -9.46 9.91
CA PRO A 36 0.82 -9.15 8.51
C PRO A 36 -0.23 -8.04 8.36
N GLU A 37 -0.90 -7.64 9.44
CA GLU A 37 -1.89 -6.55 9.41
C GLU A 37 -1.27 -5.16 9.44
N LEU A 38 0.03 -5.06 9.77
CA LEU A 38 0.75 -3.80 9.73
C LEU A 38 1.17 -3.47 8.30
N ASN A 39 0.89 -2.24 7.87
CA ASN A 39 1.19 -1.83 6.50
C ASN A 39 2.70 -1.82 6.24
N THR A 40 3.10 -2.35 5.10
CA THR A 40 4.46 -2.21 4.57
C THR A 40 4.43 -1.78 3.11
N ASN A 41 5.45 -1.04 2.69
CA ASN A 41 5.69 -0.70 1.29
C ASN A 41 6.82 -1.56 0.68
N ASN A 42 7.37 -2.49 1.47
CA ASN A 42 8.46 -3.37 1.05
C ASN A 42 7.89 -4.64 0.42
N ILE A 43 8.14 -4.83 -0.88
CA ILE A 43 7.61 -5.97 -1.63
C ILE A 43 8.20 -7.31 -1.14
N ASP A 44 9.45 -7.34 -0.72
CA ASP A 44 10.08 -8.55 -0.22
C ASP A 44 9.45 -9.02 1.09
N LEU A 45 9.18 -8.10 2.01
CA LEU A 45 8.47 -8.39 3.25
C LEU A 45 7.03 -8.82 2.97
N HIS A 46 6.37 -8.18 2.02
CA HIS A 46 5.01 -8.56 1.60
C HIS A 46 4.96 -10.00 1.10
N ASN A 47 5.86 -10.38 0.21
CA ASN A 47 5.95 -11.74 -0.31
C ASN A 47 6.23 -12.77 0.79
N LYS A 48 7.14 -12.44 1.72
CA LYS A 48 7.45 -13.29 2.87
C LYS A 48 6.22 -13.52 3.75
N ARG A 49 5.44 -12.46 4.03
CA ARG A 49 4.21 -12.56 4.83
C ARG A 49 3.16 -13.42 4.14
N LEU A 50 3.00 -13.28 2.81
CA LEU A 50 2.09 -14.11 2.05
C LEU A 50 2.43 -15.59 2.17
N ASP A 51 3.73 -15.94 2.15
CA ASP A 51 4.20 -17.31 2.34
C ASP A 51 3.99 -17.81 3.77
N GLU A 52 4.24 -16.98 4.78
CA GLU A 52 4.16 -17.38 6.19
C GLU A 52 2.76 -17.34 6.76
N PHE A 53 2.00 -16.29 6.44
CA PHE A 53 0.69 -16.03 7.06
C PHE A 53 -0.49 -16.19 6.10
N GLY A 54 -0.24 -16.26 4.80
CA GLY A 54 -1.29 -16.28 3.79
C GLY A 54 -2.03 -14.96 3.63
N GLN A 55 -1.52 -13.89 4.23
CA GLN A 55 -2.08 -12.53 4.13
C GLN A 55 -1.01 -11.49 4.41
N SER A 56 -1.18 -10.28 3.88
CA SER A 56 -0.28 -9.16 4.14
C SER A 56 -0.93 -7.83 3.74
N LYS A 57 -0.74 -6.80 4.58
CA LYS A 57 -1.13 -5.44 4.25
C LYS A 57 0.04 -4.76 3.53
N PHE A 58 -0.19 -4.40 2.29
CA PHE A 58 0.83 -3.80 1.42
C PHE A 58 0.24 -2.57 0.73
N ARG A 59 0.91 -1.42 0.89
CA ARG A 59 0.46 -0.13 0.35
C ARG A 59 -1.00 0.19 0.69
N ASN A 60 -1.34 -0.03 1.96
CA ASN A 60 -2.68 0.17 2.55
C ASN A 60 -3.78 -0.80 2.09
N ASP A 61 -3.47 -1.79 1.28
CA ASP A 61 -4.43 -2.81 0.86
C ASP A 61 -4.09 -4.17 1.46
N MET A 62 -5.10 -4.89 1.95
CA MET A 62 -4.91 -6.26 2.43
C MET A 62 -4.96 -7.25 1.28
N TYR A 63 -3.94 -8.09 1.20
CA TYR A 63 -3.83 -9.17 0.22
C TYR A 63 -3.92 -10.53 0.91
N TYR A 64 -4.50 -11.50 0.23
CA TYR A 64 -4.74 -12.84 0.75
C TYR A 64 -4.31 -13.88 -0.28
N ILE A 65 -3.91 -15.06 0.19
CA ILE A 65 -3.64 -16.21 -0.67
C ILE A 65 -4.88 -17.08 -0.71
N GLY A 66 -5.40 -17.34 -1.90
CA GLY A 66 -6.56 -18.21 -2.12
C GLY A 66 -6.20 -19.69 -2.03
N PRO A 67 -7.22 -20.58 -2.00
CA PRO A 67 -7.00 -22.03 -1.85
C PRO A 67 -6.21 -22.64 -3.01
N LYS A 68 -6.15 -21.98 -4.17
CA LYS A 68 -5.37 -22.43 -5.33
C LYS A 68 -3.99 -21.75 -5.44
N GLY A 69 -3.58 -21.01 -4.40
CA GLY A 69 -2.30 -20.31 -4.39
C GLY A 69 -2.31 -18.93 -5.06
N GLY A 70 -3.44 -18.48 -5.58
CA GLY A 70 -3.55 -17.14 -6.19
C GLY A 70 -3.66 -16.05 -5.15
N CYS A 71 -3.01 -14.91 -5.39
CA CYS A 71 -3.09 -13.74 -4.53
C CYS A 71 -4.25 -12.85 -4.95
N TYR A 72 -5.08 -12.42 -3.98
CA TYR A 72 -6.22 -11.56 -4.25
C TYR A 72 -6.39 -10.47 -3.19
N TYR A 73 -7.16 -9.45 -3.53
CA TYR A 73 -7.59 -8.40 -2.61
C TYR A 73 -9.04 -8.04 -2.89
N TYR A 74 -9.67 -7.34 -1.94
CA TYR A 74 -11.03 -6.82 -2.12
C TYR A 74 -10.95 -5.38 -2.63
N ASN A 75 -11.59 -5.12 -3.77
CA ASN A 75 -11.64 -3.78 -4.35
C ASN A 75 -12.61 -2.86 -3.58
N SER A 76 -12.74 -1.60 -4.01
CA SER A 76 -13.62 -0.61 -3.38
C SER A 76 -15.10 -1.00 -3.37
N TYR A 77 -15.50 -1.93 -4.23
CA TYR A 77 -16.86 -2.47 -4.30
C TYR A 77 -17.04 -3.74 -3.46
N GLY A 78 -16.02 -4.15 -2.71
CA GLY A 78 -16.05 -5.36 -1.90
C GLY A 78 -15.93 -6.65 -2.69
N ARG A 79 -15.49 -6.58 -3.95
CA ARG A 79 -15.32 -7.75 -4.82
C ARG A 79 -13.89 -8.28 -4.77
N LYS A 80 -13.78 -9.60 -4.77
CA LYS A 80 -12.51 -10.31 -4.81
C LYS A 80 -11.84 -10.12 -6.17
N THR A 81 -10.63 -9.56 -6.16
CA THR A 81 -9.86 -9.28 -7.38
C THR A 81 -8.50 -9.97 -7.28
N TYR A 82 -8.18 -10.85 -8.25
CA TYR A 82 -6.89 -11.54 -8.31
C TYR A 82 -5.83 -10.66 -8.94
N VAL A 83 -4.65 -10.70 -8.35
CA VAL A 83 -3.49 -9.92 -8.83
C VAL A 83 -2.74 -10.69 -9.91
#